data_d2346435ba636bd95f30d26996f9a6b7
#
_entry.id   d2346435ba636bd95f30d26996f9a6b7
#
_cell.length_a   1.000
_cell.length_b   1.000
_cell.length_c   1.000
_cell.angle_alpha   90.00
_cell.angle_beta   90.00
_cell.angle_gamma   90.00
#
_symmetry.space_group_name_H-M   'P 1'
#
loop_
_entity.id
_entity.type
_entity.pdbx_description
1 polymer ?
#
loop_
_entity_poly.entity_id
_entity_poly.type
_entity_poly.pdbx_seq_one_letter_code
_entity_poly.pdbx_strand_id
1 'polypeptide(L)'
;MSEKYDAIVIGMGPSGIFFAYELIQLKKAKNILLIDQGKRVENRNCPIEKVGKCVKCQPYCNITSGFSGAGAFSDGKLSLYNDEDDDIYVGGILQEYIGVENTKRLIDYTDDIYLKFGADKKLEGVNFKDEVKVIKEKSKKQGINLINIPIRHLGT
;
A
#
# COMPACT_ATOMS: atom_id res chain seq x y z
N MET A 1 -18.25 -22.67 -25.25
CA MET A 1 -18.59 -22.84 -23.84
C MET A 1 -18.40 -21.49 -23.18
N SER A 2 -19.39 -20.94 -22.48
CA SER A 2 -19.23 -19.70 -21.74
C SER A 2 -18.35 -19.95 -20.50
N GLU A 3 -17.26 -19.21 -20.37
CA GLU A 3 -16.47 -19.25 -19.15
C GLU A 3 -17.33 -18.76 -17.98
N LYS A 4 -17.30 -19.51 -16.88
CA LYS A 4 -18.01 -19.12 -15.66
C LYS A 4 -16.98 -18.69 -14.61
N TYR A 5 -17.21 -17.55 -14.03
CA TYR A 5 -16.38 -17.01 -12.94
C TYR A 5 -17.16 -17.04 -11.62
N ASP A 6 -16.48 -17.40 -10.53
CA ASP A 6 -17.00 -17.36 -9.17
C ASP A 6 -17.07 -15.92 -8.65
N ALA A 7 -16.14 -15.07 -9.12
CA ALA A 7 -16.08 -13.66 -8.77
C ALA A 7 -15.49 -12.84 -9.92
N ILE A 8 -15.94 -11.60 -10.02
CA ILE A 8 -15.37 -10.58 -10.93
C ILE A 8 -14.92 -9.41 -10.07
N VAL A 9 -13.64 -9.06 -10.16
CA VAL A 9 -13.03 -7.94 -9.43
C VAL A 9 -12.70 -6.84 -10.42
N ILE A 10 -13.24 -5.66 -10.21
CA ILE A 10 -13.01 -4.48 -11.04
C ILE A 10 -12.11 -3.51 -10.29
N GLY A 11 -10.96 -3.21 -10.88
CA GLY A 11 -9.90 -2.42 -10.28
C GLY A 11 -8.81 -3.31 -9.66
N MET A 12 -7.62 -3.28 -10.23
CA MET A 12 -6.47 -4.10 -9.82
C MET A 12 -5.40 -3.30 -9.07
N GLY A 13 -5.85 -2.32 -8.29
CA GLY A 13 -5.04 -1.72 -7.23
C GLY A 13 -4.91 -2.66 -6.01
N PRO A 14 -4.24 -2.25 -4.94
CA PRO A 14 -4.03 -3.07 -3.74
C PRO A 14 -5.32 -3.71 -3.22
N SER A 15 -6.41 -2.96 -3.11
CA SER A 15 -7.69 -3.50 -2.61
C SER A 15 -8.22 -4.66 -3.44
N GLY A 16 -8.20 -4.54 -4.78
CA GLY A 16 -8.67 -5.61 -5.67
C GLY A 16 -7.77 -6.84 -5.61
N ILE A 17 -6.46 -6.63 -5.51
CA ILE A 17 -5.48 -7.72 -5.38
C ILE A 17 -5.67 -8.46 -4.07
N PHE A 18 -5.74 -7.75 -2.93
CA PHE A 18 -5.96 -8.36 -1.62
C PHE A 18 -7.30 -9.06 -1.53
N PHE A 19 -8.37 -8.47 -2.08
CA PHE A 19 -9.67 -9.13 -2.12
C PHE A 19 -9.64 -10.46 -2.88
N ALA A 20 -9.03 -10.48 -4.06
CA ALA A 20 -8.87 -11.71 -4.84
C ALA A 20 -7.98 -12.73 -4.12
N TYR A 21 -6.90 -12.27 -3.49
CA TYR A 21 -6.03 -13.11 -2.68
C TYR A 21 -6.80 -13.78 -1.54
N GLU A 22 -7.60 -13.01 -0.79
CA GLU A 22 -8.42 -13.53 0.32
C GLU A 22 -9.45 -14.56 -0.14
N LEU A 23 -10.14 -14.30 -1.25
CA LEU A 23 -11.10 -15.27 -1.81
C LEU A 23 -10.45 -16.63 -2.10
N ILE A 24 -9.21 -16.61 -2.61
CA ILE A 24 -8.45 -17.83 -2.89
C ILE A 24 -8.00 -18.50 -1.57
N GLN A 25 -7.42 -17.74 -0.63
CA GLN A 25 -6.95 -18.28 0.65
C GLN A 25 -8.11 -18.91 1.45
N LEU A 26 -9.26 -18.27 1.46
CA LEU A 26 -10.47 -18.75 2.12
C LEU A 26 -11.21 -19.84 1.35
N LYS A 27 -10.70 -20.25 0.18
CA LYS A 27 -11.34 -21.22 -0.73
C LYS A 27 -12.78 -20.87 -1.10
N LYS A 28 -13.08 -19.57 -1.18
CA LYS A 28 -14.41 -19.05 -1.53
C LYS A 28 -14.61 -18.89 -3.04
N ALA A 29 -13.53 -18.81 -3.81
CA ALA A 29 -13.56 -18.75 -5.27
C ALA A 29 -12.37 -19.54 -5.85
N LYS A 30 -12.58 -20.14 -7.03
CA LYS A 30 -11.53 -20.83 -7.81
C LYS A 30 -11.23 -20.08 -9.10
N ASN A 31 -12.25 -19.58 -9.77
CA ASN A 31 -12.15 -18.84 -11.02
C ASN A 31 -12.51 -17.38 -10.78
N ILE A 32 -11.51 -16.52 -10.76
CA ILE A 32 -11.68 -15.09 -10.53
C ILE A 32 -11.27 -14.32 -11.78
N LEU A 33 -12.18 -13.50 -12.30
CA LEU A 33 -11.87 -12.57 -13.38
C LEU A 33 -11.43 -11.24 -12.75
N LEU A 34 -10.22 -10.81 -13.12
CA LEU A 34 -9.65 -9.55 -12.67
C LEU A 34 -9.64 -8.55 -13.84
N ILE A 35 -10.29 -7.41 -13.66
CA ILE A 35 -10.44 -6.38 -14.71
C ILE A 35 -9.86 -5.07 -14.22
N ASP A 36 -9.07 -4.43 -15.06
CA ASP A 36 -8.59 -3.06 -14.85
C ASP A 36 -8.62 -2.28 -16.16
N GLN A 37 -8.83 -0.96 -16.07
CA GLN A 37 -8.81 -0.10 -17.27
C GLN A 37 -7.41 0.06 -17.85
N GLY A 38 -6.38 -0.11 -17.04
CA GLY A 38 -4.99 0.06 -17.45
C GLY A 38 -4.30 -1.25 -17.80
N LYS A 39 -3.05 -1.13 -18.15
CA LYS A 39 -2.23 -2.27 -18.62
C LYS A 39 -1.71 -3.11 -17.46
N ARG A 40 -1.24 -4.30 -17.78
CA ARG A 40 -0.42 -5.11 -16.88
C ARG A 40 0.87 -4.37 -16.53
N VAL A 41 1.41 -4.61 -15.34
CA VAL A 41 2.54 -3.85 -14.78
C VAL A 41 3.75 -3.81 -15.73
N GLU A 42 4.04 -4.91 -16.39
CA GLU A 42 5.18 -5.05 -17.31
C GLU A 42 5.05 -4.15 -18.57
N ASN A 43 3.81 -3.76 -18.89
CA ASN A 43 3.48 -2.94 -20.07
C ASN A 43 3.15 -1.48 -19.73
N ARG A 44 3.33 -1.09 -18.48
CA ARG A 44 3.06 0.27 -17.98
C ARG A 44 4.34 1.11 -18.07
N ASN A 45 4.44 1.91 -19.11
CA ASN A 45 5.60 2.79 -19.34
C ASN A 45 5.16 4.24 -19.39
N CYS A 46 5.88 5.12 -18.70
CA CYS A 46 5.64 6.56 -18.75
C CYS A 46 6.52 7.21 -19.83
N PRO A 47 5.94 7.95 -20.79
CA PRO A 47 6.73 8.65 -21.80
C PRO A 47 7.62 9.78 -21.25
N ILE A 48 7.40 10.22 -20.00
CA ILE A 48 8.12 11.34 -19.38
C ILE A 48 9.64 11.12 -19.41
N GLU A 49 10.10 9.90 -19.24
CA GLU A 49 11.53 9.56 -19.29
C GLU A 49 12.17 9.87 -20.65
N LYS A 50 11.38 9.73 -21.72
CA LYS A 50 11.85 9.97 -23.10
C LYS A 50 11.69 11.43 -23.54
N VAL A 51 10.61 12.09 -23.11
CA VAL A 51 10.24 13.42 -23.61
C VAL A 51 10.45 14.54 -22.58
N GLY A 52 10.89 14.23 -21.37
CA GLY A 52 11.21 15.18 -20.31
C GLY A 52 10.01 15.89 -19.65
N LYS A 53 8.79 15.62 -20.10
CA LYS A 53 7.56 16.22 -19.55
C LYS A 53 6.36 15.30 -19.61
N CYS A 54 5.39 15.52 -18.72
CA CYS A 54 4.14 14.77 -18.73
C CYS A 54 3.32 15.11 -19.99
N VAL A 55 2.93 14.07 -20.74
CA VAL A 55 2.15 14.19 -21.99
C VAL A 55 0.65 14.00 -21.77
N LYS A 56 0.19 13.88 -20.51
CA LYS A 56 -1.22 13.70 -20.13
C LYS A 56 -1.88 12.54 -20.91
N CYS A 57 -1.31 11.36 -20.78
CA CYS A 57 -1.74 10.14 -21.49
C CYS A 57 -3.26 9.95 -21.44
N GLN A 58 -3.83 9.54 -22.56
CA GLN A 58 -5.24 9.19 -22.72
C GLN A 58 -5.35 7.73 -23.16
N PRO A 59 -6.41 6.99 -22.80
CA PRO A 59 -7.55 7.38 -21.93
C PRO A 59 -7.20 7.35 -20.43
N TYR A 60 -6.03 6.85 -20.03
CA TYR A 60 -5.57 6.76 -18.63
C TYR A 60 -4.07 6.98 -18.52
N CYS A 61 -3.63 7.36 -17.34
CA CYS A 61 -2.21 7.50 -17.01
C CYS A 61 -1.59 6.13 -16.69
N ASN A 62 -0.54 5.73 -17.38
CA ASN A 62 0.13 4.45 -17.15
C ASN A 62 0.80 4.33 -15.76
N ILE A 63 1.05 5.45 -15.07
CA ILE A 63 1.62 5.43 -13.70
C ILE A 63 0.55 5.17 -12.65
N THR A 64 -0.66 5.73 -12.83
CA THR A 64 -1.71 5.68 -11.81
C THR A 64 -2.73 4.58 -12.05
N SER A 65 -2.90 4.14 -13.31
CA SER A 65 -3.94 3.17 -13.70
C SER A 65 -3.32 1.89 -14.23
N GLY A 66 -3.91 0.76 -13.87
CA GLY A 66 -3.52 -0.57 -14.31
C GLY A 66 -3.22 -1.51 -13.15
N PHE A 67 -2.83 -2.72 -13.48
CA PHE A 67 -2.51 -3.75 -12.50
C PHE A 67 -1.43 -3.27 -11.52
N SER A 68 -1.62 -3.58 -10.25
CA SER A 68 -0.88 -3.11 -9.08
C SER A 68 -1.13 -1.64 -8.69
N GLY A 69 -2.01 -0.92 -9.42
CA GLY A 69 -2.37 0.46 -9.09
C GLY A 69 -1.21 1.44 -9.16
N ALA A 70 -1.35 2.60 -8.53
CA ALA A 70 -0.30 3.62 -8.46
C ALA A 70 0.90 3.17 -7.63
N GLY A 71 0.71 2.27 -6.68
CA GLY A 71 1.74 1.74 -5.80
C GLY A 71 2.90 1.06 -6.54
N ALA A 72 2.64 0.46 -7.71
CA ALA A 72 3.67 -0.20 -8.53
C ALA A 72 4.80 0.75 -9.02
N PHE A 73 4.56 2.06 -8.99
CA PHE A 73 5.52 3.08 -9.44
C PHE A 73 5.81 4.11 -8.34
N SER A 74 5.51 3.76 -7.09
CA SER A 74 5.92 4.52 -5.93
C SER A 74 7.28 4.03 -5.43
N ASP A 75 7.78 4.66 -4.37
CA ASP A 75 8.99 4.21 -3.67
C ASP A 75 8.74 3.00 -2.75
N GLY A 76 7.59 2.35 -2.88
CA GLY A 76 7.26 1.08 -2.23
C GLY A 76 7.38 1.12 -0.72
N LYS A 77 6.70 2.05 -0.05
CA LYS A 77 6.68 2.14 1.41
C LYS A 77 5.36 1.66 1.99
N LEU A 78 5.44 0.78 2.98
CA LEU A 78 4.33 0.44 3.86
C LEU A 78 4.57 1.12 5.21
N SER A 79 3.67 2.02 5.58
CA SER A 79 3.66 2.65 6.90
C SER A 79 2.98 1.72 7.88
N LEU A 80 3.65 1.47 9.00
CA LEU A 80 3.14 0.67 10.11
C LEU A 80 2.71 1.61 11.25
N TYR A 81 2.26 1.06 12.36
CA TYR A 81 1.91 1.82 13.56
C TYR A 81 3.04 1.74 14.60
N ASN A 82 3.01 2.65 15.56
CA ASN A 82 3.88 2.62 16.72
C ASN A 82 3.03 2.21 17.94
N ASP A 83 3.42 1.14 18.62
CA ASP A 83 2.72 0.63 19.82
C ASP A 83 2.77 1.58 21.01
N GLU A 84 3.72 2.53 21.01
CA GLU A 84 3.85 3.53 22.09
C GLU A 84 2.85 4.69 21.92
N ASP A 85 2.15 4.78 20.79
CA ASP A 85 1.14 5.81 20.53
C ASP A 85 -0.28 5.26 20.79
N ASP A 86 -1.12 6.03 21.47
CA ASP A 86 -2.53 5.68 21.74
C ASP A 86 -3.37 5.67 20.46
N ASP A 87 -2.98 6.47 19.46
CA ASP A 87 -3.66 6.58 18.18
C ASP A 87 -2.86 5.94 17.06
N ILE A 88 -3.59 5.30 16.13
CA ILE A 88 -3.02 4.79 14.89
C ILE A 88 -3.11 5.88 13.83
N TYR A 89 -1.95 6.38 13.39
CA TYR A 89 -1.85 7.40 12.34
C TYR A 89 -1.85 6.80 10.92
N VAL A 90 -2.04 5.49 10.80
CA VAL A 90 -2.02 4.73 9.55
C VAL A 90 -3.39 4.11 9.32
N GLY A 91 -3.78 3.95 8.06
CA GLY A 91 -5.11 3.41 7.72
C GLY A 91 -6.23 4.45 7.77
N GLY A 92 -5.91 5.74 7.88
CA GLY A 92 -6.88 6.82 7.93
C GLY A 92 -7.80 6.70 9.14
N ILE A 93 -9.10 6.80 8.92
CA ILE A 93 -10.14 6.74 9.97
C ILE A 93 -10.62 5.31 10.26
N LEU A 94 -9.93 4.28 9.78
CA LEU A 94 -10.39 2.89 9.91
C LEU A 94 -10.63 2.48 11.37
N GLN A 95 -9.77 2.98 12.28
CA GLN A 95 -9.90 2.71 13.72
C GLN A 95 -11.23 3.22 14.32
N GLU A 96 -11.86 4.23 13.73
CA GLU A 96 -13.16 4.74 14.19
C GLU A 96 -14.29 3.74 13.90
N TYR A 97 -14.14 2.92 12.86
CA TYR A 97 -15.16 1.96 12.43
C TYR A 97 -14.97 0.57 13.06
N ILE A 98 -13.74 0.10 13.17
CA ILE A 98 -13.46 -1.28 13.59
C ILE A 98 -12.66 -1.38 14.90
N GLY A 99 -12.28 -0.25 15.49
CA GLY A 99 -11.48 -0.15 16.70
C GLY A 99 -9.98 -0.31 16.45
N VAL A 100 -9.20 0.16 17.40
CA VAL A 100 -7.72 0.20 17.34
C VAL A 100 -7.14 -1.20 17.14
N GLU A 101 -7.54 -2.17 17.97
CA GLU A 101 -7.01 -3.53 17.93
C GLU A 101 -7.24 -4.25 16.59
N ASN A 102 -8.43 -4.09 16.01
CA ASN A 102 -8.70 -4.68 14.68
C ASN A 102 -7.90 -3.97 13.59
N THR A 103 -7.70 -2.67 13.72
CA THR A 103 -6.88 -1.91 12.76
C THR A 103 -5.42 -2.36 12.82
N LYS A 104 -4.84 -2.49 14.03
CA LYS A 104 -3.49 -3.05 14.22
C LYS A 104 -3.38 -4.43 13.57
N ARG A 105 -4.29 -5.33 13.91
CA ARG A 105 -4.32 -6.69 13.34
C ARG A 105 -4.33 -6.70 11.82
N LEU A 106 -5.07 -5.79 11.19
CA LEU A 106 -5.11 -5.71 9.71
C LEU A 106 -3.82 -5.13 9.12
N ILE A 107 -3.17 -4.18 9.80
CA ILE A 107 -1.87 -3.64 9.39
C ILE A 107 -0.83 -4.76 9.46
N ASP A 108 -0.74 -5.48 10.57
CA ASP A 108 0.18 -6.61 10.76
C ASP A 108 -0.05 -7.70 9.71
N TYR A 109 -1.31 -8.06 9.48
CA TYR A 109 -1.66 -9.03 8.46
C TYR A 109 -1.22 -8.60 7.06
N THR A 110 -1.35 -7.32 6.74
CA THR A 110 -0.90 -6.76 5.47
C THR A 110 0.63 -6.83 5.36
N ASP A 111 1.34 -6.48 6.43
CA ASP A 111 2.80 -6.56 6.51
C ASP A 111 3.30 -8.00 6.33
N ASP A 112 2.68 -8.96 7.00
CA ASP A 112 2.99 -10.38 6.86
C ASP A 112 2.83 -10.89 5.42
N ILE A 113 1.80 -10.42 4.71
CA ILE A 113 1.62 -10.75 3.29
C ILE A 113 2.78 -10.20 2.46
N TYR A 114 3.15 -8.93 2.65
CA TYR A 114 4.29 -8.34 1.93
C TYR A 114 5.61 -9.05 2.25
N LEU A 115 5.85 -9.39 3.51
CA LEU A 115 7.01 -10.20 3.92
C LEU A 115 7.03 -11.57 3.24
N LYS A 116 5.88 -12.24 3.17
CA LYS A 116 5.73 -13.52 2.46
C LYS A 116 6.10 -13.41 0.99
N PHE A 117 5.83 -12.27 0.36
CA PHE A 117 6.14 -12.01 -1.04
C PHE A 117 7.47 -11.28 -1.27
N GLY A 118 8.34 -11.20 -0.26
CA GLY A 118 9.73 -10.80 -0.41
C GLY A 118 10.05 -9.35 -0.05
N ALA A 119 9.17 -8.66 0.68
CA ALA A 119 9.51 -7.36 1.25
C ALA A 119 10.71 -7.46 2.20
N ASP A 120 11.50 -6.41 2.32
CA ASP A 120 12.64 -6.36 3.23
C ASP A 120 12.14 -6.50 4.69
N LYS A 121 12.85 -7.33 5.46
CA LYS A 121 12.56 -7.50 6.90
C LYS A 121 12.95 -6.30 7.73
N LYS A 122 13.82 -5.43 7.23
CA LYS A 122 14.27 -4.22 7.91
C LYS A 122 13.11 -3.24 8.04
N LEU A 123 13.00 -2.64 9.22
CA LEU A 123 12.12 -1.49 9.46
C LEU A 123 12.97 -0.23 9.61
N GLU A 124 12.55 0.82 8.94
CA GLU A 124 13.06 2.17 9.15
C GLU A 124 12.21 2.89 10.21
N GLY A 125 12.82 3.87 10.90
CA GLY A 125 12.11 4.66 11.91
C GLY A 125 12.02 4.03 13.29
N VAL A 126 12.53 2.81 13.49
CA VAL A 126 12.53 2.11 14.79
C VAL A 126 13.84 2.28 15.58
N ASN A 127 14.91 2.64 14.87
CA ASN A 127 16.20 2.93 15.48
C ASN A 127 16.34 4.41 15.80
N PHE A 128 17.35 4.78 16.58
CA PHE A 128 17.68 6.19 16.90
C PHE A 128 16.57 6.91 17.69
N LYS A 129 16.00 6.22 18.70
CA LYS A 129 14.90 6.77 19.53
C LYS A 129 15.25 8.12 20.17
N ASP A 130 16.48 8.32 20.60
CA ASP A 130 16.91 9.58 21.24
C ASP A 130 16.97 10.73 20.23
N GLU A 131 17.52 10.48 19.03
CA GLU A 131 17.57 11.47 17.95
C GLU A 131 16.16 11.85 17.48
N VAL A 132 15.27 10.86 17.34
CA VAL A 132 13.85 11.07 16.99
C VAL A 132 13.18 11.94 18.05
N LYS A 133 13.42 11.69 19.34
CA LYS A 133 12.88 12.50 20.45
C LYS A 133 13.34 13.96 20.35
N VAL A 134 14.64 14.18 20.12
CA VAL A 134 15.20 15.53 19.93
C VAL A 134 14.54 16.24 18.74
N ILE A 135 14.34 15.53 17.63
CA ILE A 135 13.69 16.09 16.43
C ILE A 135 12.22 16.42 16.72
N LYS A 136 11.49 15.52 17.38
CA LYS A 136 10.09 15.76 17.81
C LYS A 136 9.98 17.01 18.68
N GLU A 137 10.87 17.19 19.65
CA GLU A 137 10.87 18.36 20.51
C GLU A 137 11.17 19.67 19.74
N LYS A 138 12.14 19.64 18.84
CA LYS A 138 12.45 20.79 17.96
C LYS A 138 11.27 21.14 17.05
N SER A 139 10.65 20.16 16.45
CA SER A 139 9.47 20.35 15.58
C SER A 139 8.30 20.94 16.36
N LYS A 140 8.03 20.44 17.56
CA LYS A 140 6.97 20.94 18.43
C LYS A 140 7.16 22.42 18.78
N LYS A 141 8.41 22.86 19.03
CA LYS A 141 8.73 24.28 19.29
C LYS A 141 8.42 25.19 18.10
N GLN A 142 8.36 24.62 16.89
CA GLN A 142 8.01 25.34 15.66
C GLN A 142 6.52 25.13 15.26
N GLY A 143 5.70 24.58 16.14
CA GLY A 143 4.28 24.30 15.86
C GLY A 143 4.04 23.12 14.90
N ILE A 144 5.05 22.29 14.67
CA ILE A 144 4.95 21.12 13.79
C ILE A 144 4.81 19.86 14.65
N ASN A 145 3.74 19.10 14.44
CA ASN A 145 3.58 17.79 15.08
C ASN A 145 4.23 16.71 14.18
N LEU A 146 5.36 16.18 14.63
CA LEU A 146 6.06 15.09 13.95
C LEU A 146 5.56 13.76 14.48
N ILE A 147 4.98 12.94 13.58
CA ILE A 147 4.57 11.57 13.85
C ILE A 147 5.69 10.65 13.38
N ASN A 148 6.20 9.84 14.30
CA ASN A 148 7.21 8.83 13.97
C ASN A 148 6.53 7.47 13.85
N ILE A 149 6.50 6.92 12.65
CA ILE A 149 5.95 5.60 12.37
C ILE A 149 7.01 4.71 11.73
N PRO A 150 7.05 3.42 12.07
CA PRO A 150 7.88 2.46 11.38
C PRO A 150 7.47 2.34 9.90
N ILE A 151 8.46 2.21 9.03
CA ILE A 151 8.25 2.05 7.59
C ILE A 151 8.97 0.80 7.12
N ARG A 152 8.27 -0.04 6.36
CA ARG A 152 8.84 -1.15 5.62
C ARG A 152 8.99 -0.78 4.15
N HIS A 153 10.18 -0.99 3.60
CA HIS A 153 10.40 -0.89 2.17
C HIS A 153 9.96 -2.18 1.48
N LEU A 154 9.13 -2.03 0.45
CA LEU A 154 8.58 -3.16 -0.33
C LEU A 154 9.45 -3.52 -1.54
N GLY A 155 10.53 -2.79 -1.75
CA GLY A 155 11.35 -2.85 -2.94
C GLY A 155 10.86 -1.91 -4.05
N THR A 156 11.72 -1.61 -5.00
CA THR A 156 11.44 -0.85 -6.22
C THR A 156 11.68 -1.71 -7.46
#